data_deee5feb509f62394723d46308ba8f93
#
_entry.id   deee5feb509f62394723d46308ba8f93
#
_cell.length_a   1.000
_cell.length_b   1.000
_cell.length_c   1.000
_cell.angle_alpha   90.00
_cell.angle_beta   90.00
_cell.angle_gamma   90.00
#
_symmetry.space_group_name_H-M   'P 1'
#
loop_
_entity.id
_entity.type
_entity.pdbx_description
1 polymer ?
#
loop_
_entity_poly.entity_id
_entity_poly.type
_entity_poly.pdbx_seq_one_letter_code
_entity_poly.pdbx_strand_id
1 'polypeptide(L)'
;MASQQQVQVPPRYARVNAWVISRDTDAEVRWLTAVFGAVETPGSRMLDPDGDIGHVEVEIGDSVIMLFDAKPGWPPTPAHLRVYVGDVPAAVDQAVAAGARVVTKPTLLAFGERVARVRDPQGHLWWLHEQVEDVTPEELARRIADPAAHEAMAYVQGTLREELGTTRTEQH
;
A
#
# COMPACT_ATOMS: atom_id res chain seq x y z
N MET A 1 13.17 1.82 -36.50
CA MET A 1 12.41 1.31 -35.35
C MET A 1 13.41 0.58 -34.48
N ALA A 2 13.72 1.11 -33.31
CA ALA A 2 14.60 0.43 -32.36
C ALA A 2 13.89 -0.86 -31.87
N SER A 3 14.52 -2.02 -32.06
CA SER A 3 14.04 -3.28 -31.54
C SER A 3 13.96 -3.14 -30.01
N GLN A 4 12.75 -3.22 -29.44
CA GLN A 4 12.61 -3.34 -28.00
C GLN A 4 13.29 -4.66 -27.60
N GLN A 5 14.48 -4.54 -27.02
CA GLN A 5 15.17 -5.68 -26.45
C GLN A 5 14.23 -6.32 -25.42
N GLN A 6 13.95 -7.61 -25.58
CA GLN A 6 13.08 -8.34 -24.66
C GLN A 6 13.74 -8.34 -23.28
N VAL A 7 13.15 -7.60 -22.34
CA VAL A 7 13.64 -7.55 -20.96
C VAL A 7 13.35 -8.90 -20.30
N GLN A 8 14.40 -9.60 -19.85
CA GLN A 8 14.23 -10.80 -19.04
C GLN A 8 14.03 -10.41 -17.58
N VAL A 9 12.92 -10.84 -17.02
CA VAL A 9 12.58 -10.68 -15.59
C VAL A 9 12.50 -12.06 -14.99
N PRO A 10 13.12 -12.31 -13.82
CA PRO A 10 12.98 -13.60 -13.14
C PRO A 10 11.49 -13.93 -12.88
N PRO A 11 11.08 -15.21 -12.93
CA PRO A 11 9.65 -15.60 -12.95
C PRO A 11 8.80 -15.09 -11.79
N ARG A 12 9.41 -14.79 -10.64
CA ARG A 12 8.72 -14.34 -9.43
C ARG A 12 8.48 -12.83 -9.38
N TYR A 13 9.17 -12.05 -10.21
CA TYR A 13 9.13 -10.61 -10.13
C TYR A 13 8.29 -10.01 -11.25
N ALA A 14 7.62 -8.91 -10.92
CA ALA A 14 7.09 -8.02 -11.93
C ALA A 14 8.23 -7.16 -12.53
N ARG A 15 7.97 -6.50 -13.65
CA ARG A 15 8.94 -5.59 -14.26
C ARG A 15 9.27 -4.39 -13.37
N VAL A 16 8.33 -4.01 -12.50
CA VAL A 16 8.51 -2.98 -11.46
C VAL A 16 8.15 -3.63 -10.14
N ASN A 17 9.04 -3.55 -9.17
CA ASN A 17 8.86 -4.12 -7.85
C ASN A 17 9.04 -3.03 -6.80
N ALA A 18 8.30 -3.13 -5.70
CA ALA A 18 8.39 -2.15 -4.62
C ALA A 18 9.52 -2.50 -3.65
N TRP A 19 10.20 -1.45 -3.17
CA TRP A 19 11.06 -1.50 -1.99
C TRP A 19 10.41 -0.72 -0.86
N VAL A 20 10.40 -1.33 0.33
CA VAL A 20 9.88 -0.73 1.56
C VAL A 20 11.02 -0.62 2.56
N ILE A 21 11.30 0.59 3.02
CA ILE A 21 12.36 0.87 3.98
C ILE A 21 11.71 1.13 5.33
N SER A 22 11.89 0.25 6.30
CA SER A 22 11.27 0.32 7.62
C SER A 22 12.31 0.56 8.71
N ARG A 23 11.92 1.12 9.84
CA ARG A 23 12.79 1.21 11.02
C ARG A 23 12.94 -0.14 11.73
N ASP A 24 11.93 -0.98 11.60
CA ASP A 24 11.86 -2.34 12.12
C ASP A 24 11.17 -3.20 11.07
N THR A 25 11.97 -3.78 10.20
CA THR A 25 11.49 -4.62 9.09
C THR A 25 10.81 -5.89 9.60
N ASP A 26 11.24 -6.45 10.73
CA ASP A 26 10.56 -7.58 11.36
C ASP A 26 9.14 -7.23 11.79
N ALA A 27 8.95 -6.06 12.39
CA ALA A 27 7.61 -5.58 12.76
C ALA A 27 6.75 -5.35 11.52
N GLU A 28 7.34 -4.81 10.45
CA GLU A 28 6.63 -4.60 9.19
C GLU A 28 6.20 -5.92 8.56
N VAL A 29 7.07 -6.91 8.47
CA VAL A 29 6.73 -8.25 7.95
C VAL A 29 5.61 -8.89 8.77
N ARG A 30 5.65 -8.79 10.10
CA ARG A 30 4.57 -9.30 10.97
C ARG A 30 3.25 -8.57 10.71
N TRP A 31 3.29 -7.24 10.52
CA TRP A 31 2.11 -6.46 10.21
C TRP A 31 1.52 -6.84 8.86
N LEU A 32 2.33 -6.95 7.81
CA LEU A 32 1.90 -7.38 6.48
C LEU A 32 1.29 -8.78 6.49
N THR A 33 1.87 -9.69 7.28
CA THR A 33 1.32 -11.05 7.46
C THR A 33 -0.04 -11.00 8.14
N ALA A 34 -0.18 -10.21 9.22
CA ALA A 34 -1.42 -10.12 9.98
C ALA A 34 -2.55 -9.46 9.18
N VAL A 35 -2.25 -8.46 8.35
CA VAL A 35 -3.27 -7.65 7.67
C VAL A 35 -3.59 -8.18 6.27
N PHE A 36 -2.58 -8.58 5.51
CA PHE A 36 -2.73 -8.98 4.10
C PHE A 36 -2.44 -10.46 3.85
N GLY A 37 -2.12 -11.23 4.89
CA GLY A 37 -1.73 -12.62 4.71
C GLY A 37 -0.40 -12.77 3.96
N ALA A 38 0.47 -11.77 4.05
CA ALA A 38 1.79 -11.82 3.41
C ALA A 38 2.61 -13.02 3.90
N VAL A 39 3.32 -13.65 2.98
CA VAL A 39 4.19 -14.79 3.26
C VAL A 39 5.63 -14.39 2.97
N GLU A 40 6.51 -14.52 3.97
CA GLU A 40 7.94 -14.33 3.75
C GLU A 40 8.49 -15.41 2.82
N THR A 41 9.21 -14.98 1.80
CA THR A 41 9.86 -15.91 0.86
C THR A 41 10.94 -16.70 1.55
N PRO A 42 10.89 -18.03 1.55
CA PRO A 42 11.92 -18.86 2.16
C PRO A 42 13.33 -18.57 1.63
N GLY A 43 14.26 -18.28 2.54
CA GLY A 43 15.66 -18.02 2.21
C GLY A 43 15.95 -16.64 1.60
N SER A 44 14.97 -15.74 1.55
CA SER A 44 15.19 -14.37 1.07
C SER A 44 15.83 -13.46 2.12
N ARG A 45 15.66 -13.78 3.41
CA ARG A 45 16.15 -12.95 4.51
C ARG A 45 17.66 -12.98 4.60
N MET A 46 18.27 -11.81 4.54
CA MET A 46 19.71 -11.59 4.68
C MET A 46 19.96 -10.52 5.75
N LEU A 47 20.85 -10.81 6.67
CA LEU A 47 21.29 -9.86 7.68
C LEU A 47 22.57 -9.16 7.22
N ASP A 48 22.64 -7.87 7.52
CA ASP A 48 23.87 -7.10 7.41
C ASP A 48 24.83 -7.42 8.57
N PRO A 49 26.12 -7.06 8.47
CA PRO A 49 27.10 -7.31 9.54
C PRO A 49 26.75 -6.68 10.89
N ASP A 50 25.91 -5.64 10.92
CA ASP A 50 25.41 -4.97 12.13
C ASP A 50 24.20 -5.68 12.77
N GLY A 51 23.66 -6.72 12.12
CA GLY A 51 22.52 -7.51 12.56
C GLY A 51 21.18 -7.00 12.05
N ASP A 52 21.13 -5.88 11.37
CA ASP A 52 19.92 -5.36 10.71
C ASP A 52 19.51 -6.26 9.54
N ILE A 53 18.24 -6.20 9.17
CA ILE A 53 17.76 -6.86 7.95
C ILE A 53 18.19 -6.02 6.75
N GLY A 54 19.20 -6.52 6.01
CA GLY A 54 19.65 -5.90 4.76
C GLY A 54 18.77 -6.24 3.56
N HIS A 55 18.00 -7.34 3.65
CA HIS A 55 17.05 -7.76 2.61
C HIS A 55 16.09 -8.82 3.14
N VAL A 56 14.82 -8.68 2.81
CA VAL A 56 13.81 -9.73 2.95
C VAL A 56 12.72 -9.51 1.89
N GLU A 57 12.12 -10.59 1.42
CA GLU A 57 11.00 -10.55 0.48
C GLU A 57 9.75 -11.14 1.10
N VAL A 58 8.61 -10.49 0.83
CA VAL A 58 7.29 -11.01 1.16
C VAL A 58 6.41 -11.06 -0.09
N GLU A 59 5.58 -12.07 -0.17
CA GLU A 59 4.57 -12.24 -1.21
C GLU A 59 3.19 -11.83 -0.66
N ILE A 60 2.52 -10.92 -1.38
CA ILE A 60 1.11 -10.57 -1.15
C ILE A 60 0.37 -10.91 -2.44
N GLY A 61 -0.40 -11.99 -2.43
CA GLY A 61 -1.02 -12.52 -3.65
C GLY A 61 0.03 -12.91 -4.69
N ASP A 62 0.03 -12.23 -5.83
CA ASP A 62 0.96 -12.45 -6.94
C ASP A 62 2.13 -11.44 -6.97
N SER A 63 2.22 -10.59 -5.98
CA SER A 63 3.19 -9.50 -5.94
C SER A 63 4.27 -9.73 -4.89
N VAL A 64 5.52 -9.47 -5.26
CA VAL A 64 6.67 -9.52 -4.35
C VAL A 64 7.03 -8.11 -3.92
N ILE A 65 7.16 -7.90 -2.61
CA ILE A 65 7.66 -6.67 -2.00
C ILE A 65 8.99 -6.99 -1.32
N MET A 66 9.99 -6.17 -1.57
CA MET A 66 11.30 -6.24 -0.93
C MET A 66 11.37 -5.24 0.21
N LEU A 67 11.89 -5.65 1.36
CA LEU A 67 12.01 -4.81 2.54
C LEU A 67 13.43 -4.88 3.10
N PHE A 68 13.85 -3.80 3.79
CA PHE A 68 15.09 -3.76 4.56
C PHE A 68 15.03 -2.66 5.63
N ASP A 69 15.92 -2.75 6.61
CA ASP A 69 16.01 -1.79 7.69
C ASP A 69 16.66 -0.48 7.27
N ALA A 70 16.06 0.64 7.69
CA ALA A 70 16.64 1.96 7.55
C ALA A 70 17.90 2.06 8.42
N LYS A 71 18.97 2.61 7.89
CA LYS A 71 20.20 2.82 8.65
C LYS A 71 20.14 4.09 9.51
N PRO A 72 20.91 4.15 10.61
CA PRO A 72 20.98 5.33 11.47
C PRO A 72 21.24 6.62 10.67
N GLY A 73 20.44 7.63 10.93
CA GLY A 73 20.53 8.92 10.25
C GLY A 73 19.81 9.03 8.91
N TRP A 74 19.20 7.96 8.41
CA TRP A 74 18.38 8.07 7.21
C TRP A 74 17.06 8.76 7.51
N PRO A 75 16.61 9.66 6.62
CA PRO A 75 15.29 10.28 6.76
C PRO A 75 14.18 9.23 6.61
N PRO A 76 13.01 9.45 7.22
CA PRO A 76 11.84 8.61 6.95
C PRO A 76 11.55 8.57 5.44
N THR A 77 11.33 7.35 4.93
CA THR A 77 11.03 7.12 3.51
C THR A 77 9.73 6.30 3.40
N PRO A 78 8.58 6.92 3.73
CA PRO A 78 7.31 6.22 3.72
C PRO A 78 6.94 5.78 2.31
N ALA A 79 6.64 4.50 2.15
CA ALA A 79 6.10 3.97 0.91
C ALA A 79 4.62 4.33 0.77
N HIS A 80 4.17 4.48 -0.49
CA HIS A 80 2.76 4.58 -0.87
C HIS A 80 2.43 3.37 -1.74
N LEU A 81 1.66 2.45 -1.21
CA LEU A 81 1.37 1.18 -1.86
C LEU A 81 -0.14 0.99 -2.00
N ARG A 82 -0.58 0.44 -3.13
CA ARG A 82 -1.95 0.02 -3.35
C ARG A 82 -2.03 -1.50 -3.30
N VAL A 83 -3.01 -2.01 -2.57
CA VAL A 83 -3.31 -3.43 -2.47
C VAL A 83 -4.80 -3.67 -2.72
N TYR A 84 -5.12 -4.68 -3.53
CA TYR A 84 -6.48 -5.18 -3.66
C TYR A 84 -6.76 -6.21 -2.59
N VAL A 85 -7.90 -6.05 -1.93
CA VAL A 85 -8.40 -6.94 -0.88
C VAL A 85 -9.84 -7.38 -1.20
N GLY A 86 -10.27 -8.49 -0.65
CA GLY A 86 -11.63 -9.00 -0.89
C GLY A 86 -12.74 -8.23 -0.15
N ASP A 87 -12.40 -7.52 0.93
CA ASP A 87 -13.31 -6.73 1.76
C ASP A 87 -12.53 -5.61 2.43
N VAL A 88 -12.72 -4.38 1.96
CA VAL A 88 -12.01 -3.19 2.49
C VAL A 88 -12.39 -2.88 3.94
N PRO A 89 -13.67 -2.89 4.37
CA PRO A 89 -14.01 -2.75 5.78
C PRO A 89 -13.27 -3.73 6.69
N ALA A 90 -13.31 -5.02 6.38
CA ALA A 90 -12.63 -6.06 7.17
C ALA A 90 -11.10 -5.85 7.21
N ALA A 91 -10.49 -5.49 6.08
CA ALA A 91 -9.06 -5.20 6.01
C ALA A 91 -8.67 -3.96 6.84
N VAL A 92 -9.52 -2.92 6.87
CA VAL A 92 -9.32 -1.75 7.75
C VAL A 92 -9.38 -2.15 9.21
N ASP A 93 -10.36 -2.97 9.62
CA ASP A 93 -10.49 -3.45 11.00
C ASP A 93 -9.27 -4.28 11.42
N GLN A 94 -8.79 -5.17 10.55
CA GLN A 94 -7.55 -5.94 10.76
C GLN A 94 -6.33 -5.03 10.91
N ALA A 95 -6.18 -4.04 10.03
CA ALA A 95 -5.09 -3.08 10.08
C ALA A 95 -5.09 -2.28 11.40
N VAL A 96 -6.26 -1.80 11.82
CA VAL A 96 -6.42 -1.08 13.10
C VAL A 96 -6.10 -1.99 14.30
N ALA A 97 -6.58 -3.23 14.29
CA ALA A 97 -6.25 -4.21 15.33
C ALA A 97 -4.74 -4.49 15.40
N ALA A 98 -4.03 -4.38 14.27
CA ALA A 98 -2.58 -4.49 14.17
C ALA A 98 -1.82 -3.16 14.38
N GLY A 99 -2.51 -2.10 14.85
CA GLY A 99 -1.90 -0.83 15.23
C GLY A 99 -1.86 0.26 14.16
N ALA A 100 -2.49 0.05 13.01
CA ALA A 100 -2.58 1.08 11.98
C ALA A 100 -3.57 2.20 12.34
N ARG A 101 -3.38 3.37 11.78
CA ARG A 101 -4.30 4.52 11.87
C ARG A 101 -5.07 4.67 10.55
N VAL A 102 -6.38 4.84 10.65
CA VAL A 102 -7.23 5.13 9.48
C VAL A 102 -6.97 6.56 8.99
N VAL A 103 -6.65 6.70 7.72
CA VAL A 103 -6.48 7.97 7.00
C VAL A 103 -7.73 8.29 6.19
N THR A 104 -8.27 7.30 5.49
CA THR A 104 -9.50 7.42 4.71
C THR A 104 -10.41 6.25 5.08
N LYS A 105 -11.63 6.53 5.51
CA LYS A 105 -12.61 5.47 5.82
C LYS A 105 -13.06 4.76 4.53
N PRO A 106 -13.52 3.49 4.64
CA PRO A 106 -14.10 2.80 3.49
C PRO A 106 -15.14 3.64 2.76
N THR A 107 -14.91 3.88 1.47
CA THR A 107 -15.73 4.76 0.63
C THR A 107 -15.91 4.11 -0.73
N LEU A 108 -17.17 3.91 -1.15
CA LEU A 108 -17.49 3.44 -2.49
C LEU A 108 -17.41 4.60 -3.48
N LEU A 109 -16.71 4.40 -4.57
CA LEU A 109 -16.53 5.39 -5.63
C LEU A 109 -17.34 5.05 -6.88
N ALA A 110 -17.61 6.04 -7.71
CA ALA A 110 -18.48 5.92 -8.89
C ALA A 110 -18.04 4.84 -9.86
N PHE A 111 -16.75 4.53 -9.92
CA PHE A 111 -16.18 3.52 -10.83
C PHE A 111 -16.24 2.08 -10.28
N GLY A 112 -16.99 1.85 -9.19
CA GLY A 112 -17.28 0.50 -8.69
C GLY A 112 -16.23 -0.07 -7.74
N GLU A 113 -15.25 0.71 -7.31
CA GLU A 113 -14.31 0.30 -6.28
C GLU A 113 -14.65 0.93 -4.92
N ARG A 114 -14.52 0.14 -3.85
CA ARG A 114 -14.45 0.65 -2.49
C ARG A 114 -12.99 0.86 -2.13
N VAL A 115 -12.68 2.05 -1.62
CA VAL A 115 -11.32 2.44 -1.27
C VAL A 115 -11.23 2.86 0.19
N ALA A 116 -10.08 2.61 0.81
CA ALA A 116 -9.69 3.16 2.10
C ALA A 116 -8.19 3.43 2.13
N ARG A 117 -7.72 4.13 3.15
CA ARG A 117 -6.29 4.29 3.41
C ARG A 117 -6.00 4.10 4.89
N VAL A 118 -4.94 3.39 5.15
CA VAL A 118 -4.39 3.24 6.50
C VAL A 118 -2.90 3.58 6.50
N ARG A 119 -2.44 4.15 7.60
CA ARG A 119 -1.01 4.30 7.87
C ARG A 119 -0.61 3.24 8.88
N ASP A 120 0.34 2.40 8.50
CA ASP A 120 0.87 1.35 9.34
C ASP A 120 1.75 1.90 10.49
N PRO A 121 2.17 1.08 11.45
CA PRO A 121 3.02 1.50 12.56
C PRO A 121 4.43 1.97 12.15
N GLN A 122 4.92 1.58 10.96
CA GLN A 122 6.21 2.01 10.42
C GLN A 122 6.11 3.32 9.63
N GLY A 123 4.89 3.77 9.34
CA GLY A 123 4.61 5.03 8.66
C GLY A 123 4.37 4.92 7.16
N HIS A 124 4.20 3.72 6.62
CA HIS A 124 3.84 3.53 5.21
C HIS A 124 2.35 3.75 4.99
N LEU A 125 1.98 4.28 3.85
CA LEU A 125 0.59 4.56 3.48
C LEU A 125 0.07 3.47 2.54
N TRP A 126 -0.89 2.69 3.01
CA TRP A 126 -1.53 1.61 2.28
C TRP A 126 -2.88 2.08 1.74
N TRP A 127 -3.05 1.94 0.43
CA TRP A 127 -4.30 2.20 -0.28
C TRP A 127 -5.00 0.86 -0.50
N LEU A 128 -6.06 0.62 0.25
CA LEU A 128 -6.87 -0.59 0.18
C LEU A 128 -7.94 -0.39 -0.88
N HIS A 129 -8.02 -1.32 -1.81
CA HIS A 129 -8.99 -1.31 -2.90
C HIS A 129 -9.75 -2.64 -2.94
N GLU A 130 -11.05 -2.57 -3.19
CA GLU A 130 -11.93 -3.70 -3.42
C GLU A 130 -12.73 -3.43 -4.69
N GLN A 131 -12.66 -4.33 -5.66
CA GLN A 131 -13.55 -4.30 -6.81
C GLN A 131 -14.92 -4.81 -6.38
N VAL A 132 -15.89 -3.90 -6.21
CA VAL A 132 -17.23 -4.23 -5.75
C VAL A 132 -18.15 -4.61 -6.92
N GLU A 133 -17.98 -3.90 -8.05
CA GLU A 133 -18.78 -4.12 -9.26
C GLU A 133 -18.04 -3.66 -10.50
N ASP A 134 -18.36 -4.25 -11.65
CA ASP A 134 -17.93 -3.78 -12.95
C ASP A 134 -18.89 -2.71 -13.46
N VAL A 135 -18.38 -1.51 -13.69
CA VAL A 135 -19.18 -0.34 -14.13
C VAL A 135 -18.91 -0.06 -15.59
N THR A 136 -19.97 -0.06 -16.41
CA THR A 136 -19.81 0.31 -17.83
C THR A 136 -19.48 1.79 -18.00
N PRO A 137 -18.89 2.21 -19.13
CA PRO A 137 -18.61 3.63 -19.40
C PRO A 137 -19.84 4.53 -19.32
N GLU A 138 -21.00 4.04 -19.78
CA GLU A 138 -22.27 4.76 -19.78
C GLU A 138 -22.80 4.94 -18.34
N GLU A 139 -22.72 3.89 -17.55
CA GLU A 139 -23.09 3.92 -16.12
C GLU A 139 -22.14 4.82 -15.34
N LEU A 140 -20.84 4.76 -15.59
CA LEU A 140 -19.86 5.64 -14.96
C LEU A 140 -20.15 7.11 -15.27
N ALA A 141 -20.46 7.46 -16.52
CA ALA A 141 -20.81 8.81 -16.91
C ALA A 141 -22.06 9.32 -16.16
N ARG A 142 -23.05 8.46 -15.97
CA ARG A 142 -24.26 8.76 -15.20
C ARG A 142 -23.95 8.98 -13.71
N ARG A 143 -23.13 8.11 -13.12
CA ARG A 143 -22.77 8.19 -11.69
C ARG A 143 -21.89 9.40 -11.38
N ILE A 144 -20.98 9.74 -12.25
CA ILE A 144 -20.13 10.95 -12.07
C ILE A 144 -20.96 12.24 -12.04
N ALA A 145 -22.12 12.26 -12.71
CA ALA A 145 -23.01 13.42 -12.67
C ALA A 145 -23.77 13.57 -11.33
N ASP A 146 -23.74 12.56 -10.46
CA ASP A 146 -24.41 12.60 -9.15
C ASP A 146 -23.57 13.41 -8.15
N PRO A 147 -24.17 14.39 -7.45
CA PRO A 147 -23.46 15.12 -6.37
C PRO A 147 -22.83 14.23 -5.31
N ALA A 148 -23.47 13.11 -4.95
CA ALA A 148 -22.92 12.17 -3.97
C ALA A 148 -21.59 11.54 -4.42
N ALA A 149 -21.40 11.30 -5.71
CA ALA A 149 -20.13 10.81 -6.26
C ALA A 149 -19.02 11.87 -6.14
N HIS A 150 -19.36 13.14 -6.34
CA HIS A 150 -18.43 14.25 -6.13
C HIS A 150 -18.04 14.39 -4.66
N GLU A 151 -18.99 14.27 -3.73
CA GLU A 151 -18.72 14.32 -2.29
C GLU A 151 -17.81 13.17 -1.86
N ALA A 152 -18.08 11.94 -2.31
CA ALA A 152 -17.24 10.78 -2.02
C ALA A 152 -15.81 10.98 -2.52
N MET A 153 -15.64 11.45 -3.75
CA MET A 153 -14.32 11.72 -4.33
C MET A 153 -13.60 12.87 -3.59
N ALA A 154 -14.34 13.95 -3.28
CA ALA A 154 -13.80 15.08 -2.53
C ALA A 154 -13.33 14.67 -1.13
N TYR A 155 -14.08 13.80 -0.45
CA TYR A 155 -13.69 13.22 0.83
C TYR A 155 -12.38 12.41 0.70
N VAL A 156 -12.31 11.49 -0.26
CA VAL A 156 -11.11 10.65 -0.49
C VAL A 156 -9.89 11.50 -0.82
N GLN A 157 -10.04 12.54 -1.63
CA GLN A 157 -8.94 13.46 -1.96
C GLN A 157 -8.57 14.37 -0.79
N GLY A 158 -9.57 14.84 -0.02
CA GLY A 158 -9.39 15.71 1.13
C GLY A 158 -8.56 15.04 2.22
N THR A 159 -8.93 13.83 2.61
CA THR A 159 -8.22 13.06 3.66
C THR A 159 -6.75 12.78 3.29
N LEU A 160 -6.45 12.53 2.01
CA LEU A 160 -5.07 12.37 1.57
C LEU A 160 -4.29 13.71 1.65
N ARG A 161 -4.93 14.81 1.26
CA ARG A 161 -4.30 16.13 1.33
C ARG A 161 -3.99 16.55 2.77
N GLU A 162 -4.91 16.29 3.68
CA GLU A 162 -4.71 16.51 5.12
C GLU A 162 -3.56 15.68 5.65
N GLU A 163 -3.53 14.38 5.33
CA GLU A 163 -2.48 13.46 5.75
C GLU A 163 -1.09 13.88 5.27
N LEU A 164 -0.94 14.26 4.01
CA LEU A 164 0.34 14.68 3.43
C LEU A 164 0.71 16.13 3.82
N GLY A 165 -0.28 16.97 4.11
CA GLY A 165 -0.06 18.35 4.58
C GLY A 165 0.45 18.42 6.01
N THR A 166 0.00 17.54 6.89
CA THR A 166 0.41 17.47 8.31
C THR A 166 1.87 17.05 8.47
N THR A 167 2.39 16.21 7.57
CA THR A 167 3.79 15.74 7.61
C THR A 167 4.81 16.86 7.35
N ARG A 168 4.39 17.98 6.76
CA ARG A 168 5.29 19.08 6.42
C ARG A 168 5.57 20.04 7.61
N THR A 169 4.72 20.02 8.65
CA THR A 169 4.80 20.97 9.78
C THR A 169 5.71 20.47 10.91
N GLU A 170 6.04 19.17 10.94
CA GLU A 170 6.88 18.58 11.98
C GLU A 170 8.39 18.57 11.66
N GLN A 171 8.81 19.11 10.51
CA GLN A 171 10.21 19.09 10.05
C GLN A 171 10.91 20.46 10.06
N HIS A 172 10.43 21.42 10.88
CA HIS A 172 11.09 22.73 11.03
C HIS A 172 11.49 23.00 12.47
#